data_c46a467a102a79aa838d21b55744b0a3
#
_entry.id   c46a467a102a79aa838d21b55744b0a3
#
_cell.length_a   1.000
_cell.length_b   1.000
_cell.length_c   1.000
_cell.angle_alpha   90.00
_cell.angle_beta   90.00
_cell.angle_gamma   90.00
#
_symmetry.space_group_name_H-M   'P 1'
#
loop_
_entity.id
_entity.type
_entity.pdbx_description
1 polymer ?
#
loop_
_entity_poly.entity_id
_entity_poly.type
_entity_poly.pdbx_seq_one_letter_code
_entity_poly.pdbx_strand_id
1 'polypeptide(L)'
;VERIEVIKGPASVLYGSDAIGGAINIITKKGGTKPVQGEVGAGMNTSNSGKSVNASVYGGVEGWKYRIGVAHEDGDNLKTPVGDMNHTKFNSTGANLFVSYDINEKATVGATLDHFDLDFMSGSAEPGYEPFYVDVPEWKRTKVGAFSELRDLTASLKKVRLDVFYQKNDKDMLNHVQVAGMPLIIDNLADNSLDQYGLSIQSDWAVLDSTFIVAGYEFNYDDLDAKSITHRMMPTGPTMSTLFVKTGFFDGSMSTHALFASAETNILDTVTLSYGARYTYVKSDMKDIHGSKVGASGQPMPFDPDTELGKDGKQHDDRVVFNAGVVWRPINELALRANWAQGFRAPLLQERYIATSMGSAGTTLGNPDLKPETSNNFEVGARWQSNSIMLDAAMFYSKAKNYIQALSISPSLSRYENVGEATTYGLELTGSYDIKSIGLEPYVNLTLMRRQFDYGDVETYKTATPAVIARYGIRWNGEANGLGLHADAYARTISKTEYQDPSATARSDSSYRLGGATTFNLTGGVTFGDQKQYGLDAGFYNIFDKAYREQTAIYEPGRYLAVKLNAKF
;
A
#
# COMPACT_ATOMS: atom_id res chain seq x y z
N VAL A 1 -0.16 -14.85 -6.29
CA VAL A 1 1.12 -14.28 -5.83
C VAL A 1 2.10 -15.43 -5.69
N GLU A 2 3.35 -15.24 -6.16
CA GLU A 2 4.45 -16.20 -5.94
C GLU A 2 5.18 -15.87 -4.64
N ARG A 3 5.58 -14.59 -4.47
CA ARG A 3 6.18 -14.07 -3.24
C ARG A 3 5.94 -12.58 -3.09
N ILE A 4 6.08 -12.11 -1.87
CA ILE A 4 6.02 -10.69 -1.51
C ILE A 4 7.39 -10.33 -0.93
N GLU A 5 8.03 -9.31 -1.50
CA GLU A 5 9.30 -8.76 -1.03
C GLU A 5 9.01 -7.42 -0.35
N VAL A 6 9.45 -7.27 0.90
CA VAL A 6 9.28 -6.04 1.67
C VAL A 6 10.64 -5.43 1.90
N ILE A 7 10.85 -4.23 1.36
CA ILE A 7 12.03 -3.42 1.58
C ILE A 7 11.69 -2.37 2.61
N LYS A 8 12.32 -2.44 3.76
CA LYS A 8 12.14 -1.50 4.87
C LYS A 8 13.08 -0.32 4.71
N GLY A 9 12.59 0.88 5.06
CA GLY A 9 13.33 2.12 4.81
C GLY A 9 13.30 2.54 3.34
N PRO A 10 13.86 3.71 2.98
CA PRO A 10 13.74 4.25 1.63
C PRO A 10 14.34 3.35 0.57
N ALA A 11 13.55 3.13 -0.43
CA ALA A 11 13.90 2.34 -1.62
C ALA A 11 13.85 3.19 -2.90
N SER A 12 13.92 4.53 -2.77
CA SER A 12 13.71 5.47 -3.87
C SER A 12 14.71 5.32 -5.02
N VAL A 13 15.92 4.79 -4.78
CA VAL A 13 16.90 4.55 -5.85
C VAL A 13 16.37 3.56 -6.88
N LEU A 14 15.78 2.44 -6.45
CA LEU A 14 15.28 1.40 -7.36
C LEU A 14 13.77 1.55 -7.67
N TYR A 15 12.97 2.06 -6.71
CA TYR A 15 11.51 2.09 -6.82
C TYR A 15 10.91 3.49 -7.05
N GLY A 16 11.75 4.52 -7.08
CA GLY A 16 11.37 5.88 -7.46
C GLY A 16 10.74 6.74 -6.37
N SER A 17 9.98 7.76 -6.82
CA SER A 17 9.17 8.61 -5.95
C SER A 17 8.22 7.75 -5.11
N ASP A 18 7.82 8.27 -3.94
CA ASP A 18 6.91 7.64 -2.98
C ASP A 18 7.48 6.45 -2.18
N ALA A 19 8.61 5.85 -2.59
CA ALA A 19 9.30 4.84 -1.80
C ALA A 19 10.12 5.43 -0.62
N ILE A 20 9.61 6.49 0.01
CA ILE A 20 10.27 7.24 1.10
C ILE A 20 10.28 6.46 2.43
N GLY A 21 9.26 5.62 2.65
CA GLY A 21 9.12 4.78 3.85
C GLY A 21 9.48 3.30 3.63
N GLY A 22 9.56 2.87 2.38
CA GLY A 22 9.80 1.49 1.97
C GLY A 22 9.13 1.13 0.67
N ALA A 23 9.30 -0.13 0.22
CA ALA A 23 8.63 -0.68 -0.94
C ALA A 23 8.12 -2.09 -0.68
N ILE A 24 6.96 -2.41 -1.24
CA ILE A 24 6.41 -3.77 -1.26
C ILE A 24 6.35 -4.21 -2.72
N ASN A 25 7.14 -5.22 -3.06
CA ASN A 25 7.17 -5.78 -4.41
C ASN A 25 6.40 -7.11 -4.43
N ILE A 26 5.30 -7.16 -5.17
CA ILE A 26 4.46 -8.34 -5.31
C ILE A 26 4.81 -9.05 -6.61
N ILE A 27 5.46 -10.20 -6.49
CA ILE A 27 5.83 -11.03 -7.64
C ILE A 27 4.72 -12.03 -7.91
N THR A 28 4.15 -11.94 -9.10
CA THR A 28 3.08 -12.82 -9.53
C THR A 28 3.63 -14.13 -10.10
N LYS A 29 2.89 -15.22 -9.90
CA LYS A 29 3.20 -16.52 -10.51
C LYS A 29 3.17 -16.39 -12.04
N LYS A 30 4.14 -17.01 -12.69
CA LYS A 30 4.25 -17.10 -14.16
C LYS A 30 3.69 -18.44 -14.65
N GLY A 31 4.13 -18.93 -15.79
CA GLY A 31 3.77 -20.25 -16.31
C GLY A 31 4.33 -21.42 -15.51
N GLY A 32 3.94 -22.63 -15.88
CA GLY A 32 4.38 -23.87 -15.28
C GLY A 32 5.50 -24.57 -16.06
N THR A 33 5.93 -25.71 -15.55
CA THR A 33 6.97 -26.58 -16.19
C THR A 33 6.36 -27.78 -16.92
N LYS A 34 5.08 -28.11 -16.67
CA LYS A 34 4.31 -29.13 -17.39
C LYS A 34 3.40 -28.45 -18.41
N PRO A 35 2.97 -29.18 -19.45
CA PRO A 35 2.07 -28.59 -20.45
C PRO A 35 0.82 -27.96 -19.88
N VAL A 36 0.15 -28.60 -18.92
CA VAL A 36 -1.05 -28.09 -18.26
C VAL A 36 -0.97 -28.41 -16.76
N GLN A 37 -1.23 -27.41 -15.97
CA GLN A 37 -1.37 -27.46 -14.51
C GLN A 37 -2.51 -26.56 -14.09
N GLY A 38 -3.13 -26.83 -12.95
CA GLY A 38 -4.20 -26.02 -12.44
C GLY A 38 -4.15 -25.86 -10.93
N GLU A 39 -4.78 -24.81 -10.44
CA GLU A 39 -5.07 -24.65 -9.02
C GLU A 39 -6.45 -24.03 -8.84
N VAL A 40 -7.18 -24.51 -7.85
CA VAL A 40 -8.47 -23.94 -7.43
C VAL A 40 -8.46 -23.75 -5.92
N GLY A 41 -9.17 -22.75 -5.46
CA GLY A 41 -9.33 -22.46 -4.04
C GLY A 41 -10.70 -21.92 -3.73
N ALA A 42 -11.20 -22.21 -2.54
CA ALA A 42 -12.41 -21.63 -1.99
C ALA A 42 -12.18 -21.29 -0.51
N GLY A 43 -12.75 -20.20 -0.06
CA GLY A 43 -12.64 -19.75 1.32
C GLY A 43 -13.93 -19.17 1.86
N MET A 44 -14.06 -19.16 3.17
CA MET A 44 -15.13 -18.47 3.88
C MET A 44 -14.59 -17.88 5.19
N ASN A 45 -15.23 -16.81 5.63
CA ASN A 45 -14.89 -16.17 6.89
C ASN A 45 -16.17 -15.62 7.56
N THR A 46 -16.27 -15.79 8.87
CA THR A 46 -17.49 -15.43 9.61
C THR A 46 -17.47 -13.99 10.13
N SER A 47 -16.37 -13.24 10.00
CA SER A 47 -16.31 -11.84 10.48
C SER A 47 -17.21 -10.91 9.68
N ASN A 48 -17.43 -11.22 8.40
CA ASN A 48 -18.30 -10.47 7.50
C ASN A 48 -19.09 -11.38 6.56
N SER A 49 -19.31 -12.66 6.94
CA SER A 49 -19.91 -13.69 6.10
C SER A 49 -19.22 -13.86 4.74
N GLY A 50 -17.93 -13.49 4.68
CA GLY A 50 -17.17 -13.40 3.45
C GLY A 50 -16.96 -14.76 2.79
N LYS A 51 -16.93 -14.76 1.46
CA LYS A 51 -16.66 -15.90 0.60
C LYS A 51 -15.62 -15.54 -0.43
N SER A 52 -14.76 -16.48 -0.76
CA SER A 52 -13.77 -16.30 -1.81
C SER A 52 -13.63 -17.55 -2.66
N VAL A 53 -13.44 -17.37 -3.96
CA VAL A 53 -13.11 -18.43 -4.90
C VAL A 53 -12.01 -17.96 -5.83
N ASN A 54 -11.10 -18.87 -6.17
CA ASN A 54 -10.08 -18.58 -7.17
C ASN A 54 -9.78 -19.83 -8.01
N ALA A 55 -9.46 -19.61 -9.27
CA ALA A 55 -9.04 -20.67 -10.17
C ALA A 55 -7.92 -20.15 -11.08
N SER A 56 -6.96 -21.01 -11.42
CA SER A 56 -6.01 -20.71 -12.47
C SER A 56 -5.53 -21.94 -13.21
N VAL A 57 -5.27 -21.75 -14.50
CA VAL A 57 -4.65 -22.73 -15.39
C VAL A 57 -3.33 -22.14 -15.87
N TYR A 58 -2.28 -22.93 -15.85
CA TYR A 58 -0.95 -22.50 -16.23
C TYR A 58 -0.14 -23.66 -16.79
N GLY A 59 0.88 -23.34 -17.59
CA GLY A 59 1.71 -24.37 -18.18
C GLY A 59 2.94 -23.83 -18.88
N GLY A 60 3.70 -24.78 -19.46
CA GLY A 60 4.86 -24.50 -20.29
C GLY A 60 5.09 -25.63 -21.28
N VAL A 61 5.27 -25.30 -22.56
CA VAL A 61 5.53 -26.23 -23.66
C VAL A 61 6.27 -25.53 -24.81
N GLU A 62 7.33 -26.13 -25.30
CA GLU A 62 8.07 -25.69 -26.51
C GLU A 62 8.43 -24.18 -26.50
N GLY A 63 8.95 -23.68 -25.41
CA GLY A 63 9.32 -22.26 -25.22
C GLY A 63 8.16 -21.35 -24.76
N TRP A 64 6.91 -21.79 -24.85
CA TRP A 64 5.77 -21.06 -24.32
C TRP A 64 5.63 -21.26 -22.82
N LYS A 65 5.28 -20.18 -22.11
CA LYS A 65 4.81 -20.20 -20.73
C LYS A 65 3.55 -19.35 -20.65
N TYR A 66 2.53 -19.87 -19.98
CA TYR A 66 1.28 -19.18 -19.85
C TYR A 66 0.63 -19.38 -18.48
N ARG A 67 -0.18 -18.43 -18.06
CA ARG A 67 -1.05 -18.48 -16.90
C ARG A 67 -2.29 -17.63 -17.13
N ILE A 68 -3.46 -18.19 -16.82
CA ILE A 68 -4.73 -17.49 -16.73
C ILE A 68 -5.26 -17.72 -15.34
N GLY A 69 -5.65 -16.66 -14.64
CA GLY A 69 -6.19 -16.74 -13.29
C GLY A 69 -7.41 -15.84 -13.14
N VAL A 70 -8.37 -16.30 -12.35
CA VAL A 70 -9.54 -15.53 -11.93
C VAL A 70 -9.72 -15.68 -10.43
N ALA A 71 -10.21 -14.63 -9.78
CA ALA A 71 -10.55 -14.64 -8.36
C ALA A 71 -11.78 -13.77 -8.12
N HIS A 72 -12.60 -14.20 -7.18
CA HIS A 72 -13.76 -13.44 -6.72
C HIS A 72 -13.83 -13.53 -5.20
N GLU A 73 -14.14 -12.41 -4.55
CA GLU A 73 -14.33 -12.33 -3.11
C GLU A 73 -15.45 -11.36 -2.79
N ASP A 74 -16.35 -11.74 -1.90
CA ASP A 74 -17.42 -10.89 -1.40
C ASP A 74 -17.50 -10.95 0.13
N GLY A 75 -18.03 -9.89 0.74
CA GLY A 75 -18.27 -9.83 2.17
C GLY A 75 -19.38 -8.84 2.53
N ASP A 76 -20.17 -9.23 3.52
CA ASP A 76 -21.20 -8.39 4.14
C ASP A 76 -20.58 -7.40 5.15
N ASN A 77 -21.42 -6.72 5.92
CA ASN A 77 -21.00 -5.83 6.99
C ASN A 77 -20.13 -6.54 8.04
N LEU A 78 -19.10 -5.83 8.51
CA LEU A 78 -18.13 -6.32 9.48
C LEU A 78 -18.78 -6.53 10.86
N LYS A 79 -18.65 -7.71 11.43
CA LYS A 79 -19.08 -8.05 12.78
C LYS A 79 -17.96 -7.72 13.77
N THR A 80 -18.26 -6.82 14.69
CA THR A 80 -17.33 -6.41 15.75
C THR A 80 -17.85 -6.77 17.13
N PRO A 81 -17.02 -6.76 18.20
CA PRO A 81 -17.50 -7.05 19.55
C PRO A 81 -18.51 -6.02 20.09
N VAL A 82 -18.64 -4.86 19.45
CA VAL A 82 -19.57 -3.79 19.84
C VAL A 82 -20.82 -3.72 18.95
N GLY A 83 -20.96 -4.65 18.01
CA GLY A 83 -22.06 -4.74 17.05
C GLY A 83 -21.57 -4.74 15.61
N ASP A 84 -22.50 -4.90 14.66
CA ASP A 84 -22.20 -4.89 13.24
C ASP A 84 -21.89 -3.45 12.79
N MET A 85 -20.80 -3.30 12.04
CA MET A 85 -20.46 -2.03 11.39
C MET A 85 -21.19 -1.91 10.07
N ASN A 86 -22.18 -1.01 10.02
CA ASN A 86 -22.88 -0.69 8.78
C ASN A 86 -21.93 -0.10 7.74
N HIS A 87 -22.28 -0.27 6.47
CA HIS A 87 -21.50 0.27 5.34
C HIS A 87 -20.06 -0.21 5.31
N THR A 88 -19.84 -1.53 5.45
CA THR A 88 -18.51 -2.15 5.35
C THR A 88 -18.49 -3.37 4.42
N LYS A 89 -19.53 -3.56 3.63
CA LYS A 89 -19.61 -4.62 2.60
C LYS A 89 -18.68 -4.33 1.43
N PHE A 90 -18.25 -5.37 0.76
CA PHE A 90 -17.46 -5.27 -0.47
C PHE A 90 -17.70 -6.45 -1.41
N ASN A 91 -17.36 -6.24 -2.69
CA ASN A 91 -17.31 -7.26 -3.72
C ASN A 91 -16.09 -6.98 -4.61
N SER A 92 -15.30 -7.99 -4.89
CA SER A 92 -14.08 -7.87 -5.68
C SER A 92 -13.95 -9.00 -6.68
N THR A 93 -13.67 -8.67 -7.94
CA THR A 93 -13.37 -9.65 -8.99
C THR A 93 -12.07 -9.27 -9.67
N GLY A 94 -11.18 -10.25 -9.84
CA GLY A 94 -9.91 -10.08 -10.52
C GLY A 94 -9.67 -11.14 -11.58
N ALA A 95 -9.05 -10.76 -12.68
CA ALA A 95 -8.59 -11.66 -13.73
C ALA A 95 -7.17 -11.28 -14.16
N ASN A 96 -6.33 -12.27 -14.44
CA ASN A 96 -4.99 -12.02 -14.94
C ASN A 96 -4.62 -13.02 -16.04
N LEU A 97 -3.82 -12.54 -16.99
CA LEU A 97 -3.21 -13.33 -18.04
C LEU A 97 -1.71 -13.01 -18.09
N PHE A 98 -0.91 -14.05 -18.16
CA PHE A 98 0.51 -13.98 -18.50
C PHE A 98 0.79 -14.93 -19.65
N VAL A 99 1.51 -14.47 -20.65
CA VAL A 99 2.04 -15.30 -21.73
C VAL A 99 3.46 -14.85 -22.06
N SER A 100 4.36 -15.81 -22.27
CA SER A 100 5.69 -15.52 -22.78
C SER A 100 6.16 -16.61 -23.71
N TYR A 101 7.07 -16.26 -24.61
CA TYR A 101 7.70 -17.15 -25.57
C TYR A 101 9.22 -16.95 -25.56
N ASP A 102 9.94 -18.02 -25.31
CA ASP A 102 11.39 -18.06 -25.42
C ASP A 102 11.75 -18.28 -26.90
N ILE A 103 12.08 -17.19 -27.62
CA ILE A 103 12.46 -17.21 -29.05
C ILE A 103 13.70 -18.09 -29.23
N ASN A 104 14.61 -18.02 -28.28
CA ASN A 104 15.79 -18.86 -28.11
C ASN A 104 16.29 -18.78 -26.65
N GLU A 105 17.41 -19.41 -26.32
CA GLU A 105 17.99 -19.40 -24.98
C GLU A 105 18.29 -17.98 -24.44
N LYS A 106 18.50 -17.01 -25.33
CA LYS A 106 18.89 -15.63 -24.98
C LYS A 106 17.78 -14.60 -25.12
N ALA A 107 16.66 -14.92 -25.75
CA ALA A 107 15.63 -13.94 -26.05
C ALA A 107 14.24 -14.45 -25.66
N THR A 108 13.55 -13.70 -24.81
CA THR A 108 12.17 -13.95 -24.39
C THR A 108 11.33 -12.71 -24.64
N VAL A 109 10.12 -12.91 -25.14
CA VAL A 109 9.09 -11.87 -25.24
C VAL A 109 7.85 -12.30 -24.49
N GLY A 110 7.05 -11.35 -24.03
CA GLY A 110 5.81 -11.72 -23.35
C GLY A 110 4.85 -10.55 -23.20
N ALA A 111 3.64 -10.90 -22.77
CA ALA A 111 2.56 -9.96 -22.50
C ALA A 111 1.81 -10.32 -21.22
N THR A 112 1.20 -9.31 -20.63
CA THR A 112 0.37 -9.43 -19.42
C THR A 112 -0.93 -8.66 -19.62
N LEU A 113 -2.00 -9.17 -18.99
CA LEU A 113 -3.26 -8.46 -18.82
C LEU A 113 -3.68 -8.67 -17.35
N ASP A 114 -3.96 -7.58 -16.66
CA ASP A 114 -4.53 -7.60 -15.32
C ASP A 114 -5.81 -6.77 -15.32
N HIS A 115 -6.90 -7.36 -14.84
CA HIS A 115 -8.17 -6.68 -14.65
C HIS A 115 -8.62 -6.85 -13.20
N PHE A 116 -9.15 -5.77 -12.64
CA PHE A 116 -9.64 -5.71 -11.27
C PHE A 116 -10.88 -4.84 -11.23
N ASP A 117 -11.93 -5.33 -10.60
CA ASP A 117 -13.19 -4.64 -10.36
C ASP A 117 -13.53 -4.79 -8.88
N LEU A 118 -13.74 -3.67 -8.20
CA LEU A 118 -14.03 -3.60 -6.77
C LEU A 118 -15.17 -2.62 -6.53
N ASP A 119 -16.19 -3.05 -5.81
CA ASP A 119 -17.11 -2.17 -5.13
C ASP A 119 -16.98 -2.36 -3.61
N PHE A 120 -17.03 -1.29 -2.84
CA PHE A 120 -16.97 -1.37 -1.39
C PHE A 120 -17.58 -0.16 -0.70
N MET A 121 -17.96 -0.35 0.55
CA MET A 121 -18.36 0.70 1.45
C MET A 121 -17.42 0.75 2.67
N SER A 122 -17.20 1.94 3.20
CA SER A 122 -16.49 2.16 4.46
C SER A 122 -17.32 3.07 5.36
N GLY A 123 -17.86 2.52 6.43
CA GLY A 123 -18.63 3.25 7.43
C GLY A 123 -17.78 3.74 8.61
N SER A 124 -18.32 4.65 9.41
CA SER A 124 -17.71 5.09 10.67
C SER A 124 -18.47 4.51 11.85
N ALA A 125 -17.73 4.05 12.87
CA ALA A 125 -18.28 3.58 14.14
C ALA A 125 -18.31 4.68 15.21
N GLU A 126 -18.00 5.93 14.89
CA GLU A 126 -17.96 7.01 15.87
C GLU A 126 -19.38 7.49 16.23
N PRO A 127 -19.78 7.44 17.52
CA PRO A 127 -21.04 8.01 17.94
C PRO A 127 -21.14 9.50 17.61
N GLY A 128 -22.23 9.92 17.00
CA GLY A 128 -22.49 11.31 16.60
C GLY A 128 -22.08 11.66 15.17
N TYR A 129 -21.45 10.75 14.44
CA TYR A 129 -21.16 10.85 13.00
C TYR A 129 -21.96 9.84 12.19
N GLU A 130 -23.02 9.31 12.73
CA GLU A 130 -23.95 8.48 11.98
C GLU A 130 -24.97 9.38 11.26
N PRO A 131 -25.17 9.17 9.96
CA PRO A 131 -24.39 8.28 9.10
C PRO A 131 -23.24 9.02 8.39
N PHE A 132 -22.00 8.66 8.69
CA PHE A 132 -20.87 8.94 7.81
C PHE A 132 -20.47 7.65 7.12
N TYR A 133 -20.43 7.65 5.80
CA TYR A 133 -19.86 6.55 5.03
C TYR A 133 -19.27 6.99 3.70
N VAL A 134 -18.34 6.21 3.22
CA VAL A 134 -17.82 6.26 1.87
C VAL A 134 -18.40 5.07 1.11
N ASP A 135 -18.99 5.33 -0.06
CA ASP A 135 -19.42 4.31 -1.01
C ASP A 135 -18.57 4.43 -2.27
N VAL A 136 -17.96 3.35 -2.68
CA VAL A 136 -17.20 3.21 -3.92
C VAL A 136 -17.92 2.18 -4.77
N PRO A 137 -18.95 2.58 -5.54
CA PRO A 137 -19.76 1.65 -6.32
C PRO A 137 -19.00 1.06 -7.51
N GLU A 138 -17.93 1.72 -7.95
CA GLU A 138 -17.09 1.25 -9.02
C GLU A 138 -15.63 1.68 -8.79
N TRP A 139 -14.73 0.70 -8.78
CA TRP A 139 -13.29 0.91 -8.93
C TRP A 139 -12.74 -0.16 -9.87
N LYS A 140 -12.58 0.19 -11.14
CA LYS A 140 -12.07 -0.69 -12.20
C LYS A 140 -10.66 -0.30 -12.58
N ARG A 141 -9.81 -1.30 -12.72
CA ARG A 141 -8.46 -1.13 -13.25
C ARG A 141 -8.18 -2.21 -14.30
N THR A 142 -7.77 -1.78 -15.48
CA THR A 142 -7.30 -2.67 -16.53
C THR A 142 -5.88 -2.27 -16.93
N LYS A 143 -4.93 -3.19 -16.82
CA LYS A 143 -3.53 -2.99 -17.21
C LYS A 143 -3.14 -4.02 -18.27
N VAL A 144 -2.60 -3.52 -19.37
CA VAL A 144 -1.98 -4.34 -20.43
C VAL A 144 -0.51 -4.01 -20.47
N GLY A 145 0.35 -5.04 -20.49
CA GLY A 145 1.79 -4.88 -20.55
C GLY A 145 2.43 -5.80 -21.58
N ALA A 146 3.56 -5.39 -22.10
CA ALA A 146 4.43 -6.22 -22.91
C ALA A 146 5.88 -6.07 -22.46
N PHE A 147 6.67 -7.12 -22.61
CA PHE A 147 8.08 -7.08 -22.27
C PHE A 147 8.94 -7.86 -23.27
N SER A 148 10.19 -7.46 -23.35
CA SER A 148 11.25 -8.18 -24.05
C SER A 148 12.47 -8.30 -23.14
N GLU A 149 13.08 -9.47 -23.08
CA GLU A 149 14.25 -9.74 -22.27
C GLU A 149 15.32 -10.43 -23.12
N LEU A 150 16.51 -9.83 -23.15
CA LEU A 150 17.70 -10.36 -23.81
C LEU A 150 18.74 -10.71 -22.74
N ARG A 151 19.34 -11.90 -22.84
CA ARG A 151 20.32 -12.42 -21.86
C ARG A 151 21.66 -12.70 -22.53
N ASP A 152 22.72 -12.60 -21.74
CA ASP A 152 24.10 -12.97 -22.13
C ASP A 152 24.53 -12.35 -23.46
N LEU A 153 24.28 -11.04 -23.61
CA LEU A 153 24.62 -10.30 -24.84
C LEU A 153 26.13 -10.16 -25.01
N THR A 154 26.84 -9.95 -23.89
CA THR A 154 28.30 -9.95 -23.85
C THR A 154 28.79 -10.62 -22.55
N ALA A 155 30.10 -10.75 -22.40
CA ALA A 155 30.69 -11.23 -21.13
C ALA A 155 30.29 -10.39 -19.93
N SER A 156 30.09 -9.08 -20.10
CA SER A 156 29.70 -8.15 -19.01
C SER A 156 28.22 -7.82 -18.99
N LEU A 157 27.54 -7.64 -20.14
CA LEU A 157 26.11 -7.33 -20.23
C LEU A 157 25.28 -8.61 -20.16
N LYS A 158 24.76 -8.90 -18.99
CA LYS A 158 24.06 -10.16 -18.67
C LYS A 158 22.61 -10.16 -19.05
N LYS A 159 21.94 -9.00 -18.93
CA LYS A 159 20.52 -8.88 -19.27
C LYS A 159 20.19 -7.46 -19.72
N VAL A 160 19.30 -7.35 -20.68
CA VAL A 160 18.55 -6.12 -21.00
C VAL A 160 17.08 -6.48 -21.03
N ARG A 161 16.28 -5.72 -20.30
CA ARG A 161 14.84 -5.88 -20.26
C ARG A 161 14.15 -4.57 -20.59
N LEU A 162 13.18 -4.65 -21.49
CA LEU A 162 12.25 -3.58 -21.83
C LEU A 162 10.86 -4.00 -21.36
N ASP A 163 10.20 -3.14 -20.62
CA ASP A 163 8.80 -3.27 -20.23
C ASP A 163 8.04 -2.03 -20.70
N VAL A 164 6.85 -2.23 -21.27
CA VAL A 164 5.90 -1.16 -21.59
C VAL A 164 4.53 -1.54 -21.07
N PHE A 165 3.75 -0.56 -20.62
CA PHE A 165 2.37 -0.81 -20.21
C PHE A 165 1.46 0.39 -20.47
N TYR A 166 0.19 0.07 -20.62
CA TYR A 166 -0.93 0.99 -20.51
C TYR A 166 -1.86 0.50 -19.40
N GLN A 167 -2.34 1.42 -18.58
CA GLN A 167 -3.32 1.13 -17.54
C GLN A 167 -4.40 2.20 -17.53
N LYS A 168 -5.66 1.76 -17.47
CA LYS A 168 -6.80 2.61 -17.18
C LYS A 168 -7.35 2.30 -15.81
N ASN A 169 -7.67 3.34 -15.04
CA ASN A 169 -8.18 3.23 -13.68
C ASN A 169 -9.37 4.18 -13.52
N ASP A 170 -10.59 3.64 -13.51
CA ASP A 170 -11.83 4.37 -13.33
C ASP A 170 -12.34 4.16 -11.91
N LYS A 171 -12.71 5.23 -11.21
CA LYS A 171 -13.16 5.17 -9.84
C LYS A 171 -14.26 6.18 -9.54
N ASP A 172 -15.41 5.67 -9.17
CA ASP A 172 -16.54 6.43 -8.62
C ASP A 172 -16.52 6.36 -7.10
N MET A 173 -16.77 7.48 -6.45
CA MET A 173 -16.80 7.56 -4.99
C MET A 173 -17.86 8.54 -4.52
N LEU A 174 -18.63 8.15 -3.51
CA LEU A 174 -19.55 8.99 -2.75
C LEU A 174 -19.07 9.07 -1.30
N ASN A 175 -18.84 10.28 -0.81
CA ASN A 175 -18.72 10.56 0.61
C ASN A 175 -20.05 11.14 1.10
N HIS A 176 -20.77 10.38 1.93
CA HIS A 176 -21.99 10.80 2.59
C HIS A 176 -21.70 11.28 4.01
N VAL A 177 -22.11 12.50 4.34
CA VAL A 177 -21.88 13.11 5.65
C VAL A 177 -23.15 13.76 6.16
N GLN A 178 -23.67 13.29 7.27
CA GLN A 178 -24.66 14.01 8.07
C GLN A 178 -23.94 14.80 9.17
N VAL A 179 -24.10 16.13 9.14
CA VAL A 179 -23.40 16.98 10.11
C VAL A 179 -24.01 16.84 11.49
N ALA A 180 -23.20 16.46 12.49
CA ALA A 180 -23.65 16.28 13.86
C ALA A 180 -24.31 17.54 14.44
N GLY A 181 -25.50 17.39 15.01
CA GLY A 181 -26.25 18.48 15.64
C GLY A 181 -26.92 19.46 14.66
N MET A 182 -26.81 19.24 13.36
CA MET A 182 -27.51 19.98 12.32
C MET A 182 -28.26 19.05 11.39
N PRO A 183 -29.43 19.40 10.89
CA PRO A 183 -30.12 18.62 9.88
C PRO A 183 -29.53 18.86 8.48
N LEU A 184 -28.20 18.80 8.36
CA LEU A 184 -27.46 19.07 7.13
C LEU A 184 -26.83 17.80 6.62
N ILE A 185 -27.10 17.45 5.35
CA ILE A 185 -26.46 16.35 4.63
C ILE A 185 -25.59 16.93 3.52
N ILE A 186 -24.40 16.37 3.38
CA ILE A 186 -23.46 16.70 2.32
C ILE A 186 -23.05 15.40 1.63
N ASP A 187 -23.36 15.30 0.34
CA ASP A 187 -22.94 14.24 -0.55
C ASP A 187 -21.87 14.77 -1.50
N ASN A 188 -20.66 14.24 -1.42
CA ASN A 188 -19.59 14.53 -2.35
C ASN A 188 -19.36 13.31 -3.24
N LEU A 189 -19.69 13.44 -4.52
CA LEU A 189 -19.43 12.45 -5.54
C LEU A 189 -18.15 12.82 -6.28
N ALA A 190 -17.33 11.84 -6.58
CA ALA A 190 -16.16 11.98 -7.43
C ALA A 190 -16.18 10.84 -8.47
N ASP A 191 -16.01 11.21 -9.73
CA ASP A 191 -15.86 10.33 -10.87
C ASP A 191 -14.47 10.63 -11.47
N ASN A 192 -13.54 9.69 -11.36
CA ASN A 192 -12.15 9.86 -11.74
C ASN A 192 -11.74 8.80 -12.77
N SER A 193 -11.23 9.24 -13.90
CA SER A 193 -10.59 8.39 -14.91
C SER A 193 -9.10 8.76 -15.00
N LEU A 194 -8.24 7.76 -14.86
CA LEU A 194 -6.78 7.92 -14.90
C LEU A 194 -6.19 6.98 -15.94
N ASP A 195 -5.68 7.55 -17.03
CA ASP A 195 -4.91 6.84 -18.04
C ASP A 195 -3.42 6.92 -17.74
N GLN A 196 -2.75 5.77 -17.66
CA GLN A 196 -1.33 5.69 -17.29
C GLN A 196 -0.53 4.93 -18.35
N TYR A 197 0.60 5.49 -18.74
CA TYR A 197 1.55 4.89 -19.68
C TYR A 197 2.90 4.74 -19.01
N GLY A 198 3.53 3.60 -19.16
CA GLY A 198 4.85 3.38 -18.60
C GLY A 198 5.80 2.68 -19.57
N LEU A 199 7.06 3.05 -19.46
CA LEU A 199 8.18 2.41 -20.15
C LEU A 199 9.34 2.28 -19.17
N SER A 200 9.96 1.10 -19.13
CA SER A 200 11.17 0.84 -18.35
C SER A 200 12.17 0.07 -19.19
N ILE A 201 13.42 0.54 -19.20
CA ILE A 201 14.55 -0.18 -19.77
C ILE A 201 15.54 -0.42 -18.65
N GLN A 202 15.86 -1.68 -18.37
CA GLN A 202 16.85 -2.08 -17.37
C GLN A 202 17.92 -2.93 -17.99
N SER A 203 19.16 -2.71 -17.57
CA SER A 203 20.33 -3.51 -17.95
C SER A 203 21.07 -4.01 -16.71
N ASP A 204 21.44 -5.29 -16.73
CA ASP A 204 22.17 -5.96 -15.67
C ASP A 204 23.58 -6.30 -16.16
N TRP A 205 24.60 -5.87 -15.42
CA TRP A 205 25.99 -5.97 -15.78
C TRP A 205 26.79 -6.75 -14.73
N ALA A 206 27.60 -7.70 -15.16
CA ALA A 206 28.68 -8.27 -14.36
C ALA A 206 30.00 -7.61 -14.80
N VAL A 207 30.51 -6.70 -13.96
CA VAL A 207 31.75 -5.96 -14.23
C VAL A 207 32.81 -6.49 -13.28
N LEU A 208 33.87 -7.06 -13.82
CA LEU A 208 34.80 -7.86 -13.03
C LEU A 208 34.06 -9.02 -12.34
N ASP A 209 34.76 -9.96 -11.74
CA ASP A 209 34.15 -11.09 -11.04
C ASP A 209 33.46 -10.71 -9.72
N SER A 210 33.66 -9.48 -9.27
CA SER A 210 33.24 -9.00 -7.94
C SER A 210 32.10 -8.00 -7.95
N THR A 211 31.72 -7.44 -9.11
CA THR A 211 30.77 -6.31 -9.16
C THR A 211 29.61 -6.59 -10.09
N PHE A 212 28.40 -6.47 -9.55
CA PHE A 212 27.15 -6.53 -10.30
C PHE A 212 26.47 -5.16 -10.29
N ILE A 213 26.06 -4.68 -11.47
CA ILE A 213 25.41 -3.37 -11.63
C ILE A 213 24.06 -3.55 -12.32
N VAL A 214 23.04 -2.90 -11.79
CA VAL A 214 21.74 -2.70 -12.42
C VAL A 214 21.62 -1.23 -12.78
N ALA A 215 21.35 -0.91 -14.04
CA ALA A 215 21.14 0.47 -14.48
C ALA A 215 19.92 0.54 -15.39
N GLY A 216 19.22 1.66 -15.37
CA GLY A 216 18.00 1.76 -16.17
C GLY A 216 17.46 3.17 -16.29
N TYR A 217 16.45 3.26 -17.16
CA TYR A 217 15.62 4.43 -17.37
C TYR A 217 14.15 4.04 -17.23
N GLU A 218 13.38 4.90 -16.58
CA GLU A 218 11.93 4.77 -16.41
C GLU A 218 11.23 6.05 -16.87
N PHE A 219 10.11 5.86 -17.51
CA PHE A 219 9.16 6.90 -17.90
C PHE A 219 7.75 6.47 -17.47
N ASN A 220 7.03 7.37 -16.81
CA ASN A 220 5.61 7.23 -16.51
C ASN A 220 4.90 8.53 -16.90
N TYR A 221 3.70 8.38 -17.45
CA TYR A 221 2.81 9.47 -17.77
C TYR A 221 1.41 9.13 -17.29
N ASP A 222 0.86 9.99 -16.45
CA ASP A 222 -0.46 9.90 -15.86
C ASP A 222 -1.31 11.05 -16.44
N ASP A 223 -2.49 10.74 -16.96
CA ASP A 223 -3.47 11.68 -17.51
C ASP A 223 -4.77 11.51 -16.74
N LEU A 224 -5.14 12.54 -16.01
CA LEU A 224 -6.30 12.56 -15.11
C LEU A 224 -7.43 13.38 -15.73
N ASP A 225 -8.59 12.76 -15.90
CA ASP A 225 -9.87 13.40 -16.12
C ASP A 225 -10.77 13.13 -14.92
N ALA A 226 -11.19 14.16 -14.21
CA ALA A 226 -11.95 14.00 -12.99
C ALA A 226 -13.12 14.98 -12.92
N LYS A 227 -14.21 14.51 -12.29
CA LYS A 227 -15.41 15.29 -12.02
C LYS A 227 -15.78 15.16 -10.56
N SER A 228 -16.12 16.29 -9.93
CA SER A 228 -16.69 16.30 -8.57
C SER A 228 -18.06 16.95 -8.56
N ILE A 229 -18.97 16.39 -7.76
CA ILE A 229 -20.30 16.99 -7.51
C ILE A 229 -20.54 17.01 -6.01
N THR A 230 -20.75 18.20 -5.45
CA THR A 230 -21.14 18.37 -4.04
C THR A 230 -22.61 18.75 -3.97
N HIS A 231 -23.43 17.87 -3.39
CA HIS A 231 -24.83 18.16 -3.05
C HIS A 231 -24.89 18.55 -1.57
N ARG A 232 -25.42 19.75 -1.30
CA ARG A 232 -25.70 20.17 0.06
C ARG A 232 -27.21 20.25 0.26
N MET A 233 -27.71 19.51 1.26
CA MET A 233 -29.15 19.32 1.48
C MET A 233 -29.53 19.62 2.93
N MET A 234 -30.74 20.08 3.14
CA MET A 234 -31.32 20.35 4.46
C MET A 234 -32.80 19.93 4.48
N PRO A 235 -33.32 19.32 5.56
CA PRO A 235 -34.74 19.00 5.63
C PRO A 235 -35.60 20.26 5.68
N THR A 236 -36.64 20.26 4.87
CA THR A 236 -37.72 21.26 4.87
C THR A 236 -39.04 20.52 5.10
N GLY A 237 -39.42 20.34 6.37
CA GLY A 237 -40.54 19.50 6.77
C GLY A 237 -40.22 18.00 6.57
N PRO A 238 -41.12 17.20 5.98
CA PRO A 238 -40.92 15.77 5.76
C PRO A 238 -40.00 15.44 4.57
N THR A 239 -39.52 16.42 3.82
CA THR A 239 -38.68 16.22 2.62
C THR A 239 -37.31 16.87 2.78
N MET A 240 -36.33 16.33 2.05
CA MET A 240 -34.99 16.95 1.91
C MET A 240 -35.03 17.95 0.76
N SER A 241 -34.54 19.16 0.99
CA SER A 241 -34.40 20.20 -0.04
C SER A 241 -32.92 20.45 -0.32
N THR A 242 -32.56 20.47 -1.59
CA THR A 242 -31.23 20.89 -2.04
C THR A 242 -31.02 22.38 -1.71
N LEU A 243 -29.93 22.71 -1.03
CA LEU A 243 -29.51 24.10 -0.83
C LEU A 243 -28.71 24.59 -2.04
N PHE A 244 -27.75 23.77 -2.48
CA PHE A 244 -27.02 24.00 -3.73
C PHE A 244 -26.38 22.68 -4.24
N VAL A 245 -26.05 22.71 -5.52
CA VAL A 245 -25.20 21.74 -6.19
C VAL A 245 -23.97 22.46 -6.73
N LYS A 246 -22.78 21.99 -6.37
CA LYS A 246 -21.50 22.46 -6.92
C LYS A 246 -20.92 21.36 -7.79
N THR A 247 -20.54 21.68 -9.02
CA THR A 247 -19.88 20.75 -9.96
C THR A 247 -18.52 21.30 -10.34
N GLY A 248 -17.50 20.47 -10.31
CA GLY A 248 -16.13 20.77 -10.74
C GLY A 248 -15.63 19.74 -11.75
N PHE A 249 -14.82 20.18 -12.70
CA PHE A 249 -14.12 19.38 -13.69
C PHE A 249 -12.63 19.69 -13.63
N PHE A 250 -11.81 18.67 -13.78
CA PHE A 250 -10.36 18.73 -13.61
C PHE A 250 -9.68 17.92 -14.71
N ASP A 251 -8.82 18.55 -15.50
CA ASP A 251 -7.95 17.93 -16.49
C ASP A 251 -6.49 18.21 -16.11
N GLY A 252 -5.74 17.17 -15.82
CA GLY A 252 -4.36 17.30 -15.38
C GLY A 252 -3.50 16.12 -15.73
N SER A 253 -2.19 16.33 -15.80
CA SER A 253 -1.24 15.26 -16.09
C SER A 253 0.01 15.34 -15.24
N MET A 254 0.63 14.18 -15.02
CA MET A 254 1.94 14.04 -14.40
C MET A 254 2.87 13.22 -15.28
N SER A 255 4.09 13.69 -15.52
CA SER A 255 5.12 12.90 -16.19
C SER A 255 6.35 12.75 -15.30
N THR A 256 6.85 11.52 -15.22
CA THR A 256 8.04 11.19 -14.44
C THR A 256 9.09 10.56 -15.35
N HIS A 257 10.29 11.10 -15.31
CA HIS A 257 11.49 10.57 -15.96
C HIS A 257 12.53 10.23 -14.91
N ALA A 258 13.13 9.06 -14.99
CA ALA A 258 14.17 8.69 -14.05
C ALA A 258 15.31 7.90 -14.70
N LEU A 259 16.52 8.21 -14.29
CA LEU A 259 17.73 7.45 -14.58
C LEU A 259 18.28 6.91 -13.27
N PHE A 260 18.60 5.64 -13.21
CA PHE A 260 19.14 5.01 -12.00
C PHE A 260 20.27 4.03 -12.30
N ALA A 261 21.13 3.88 -11.32
CA ALA A 261 22.12 2.82 -11.26
C ALA A 261 22.31 2.37 -9.82
N SER A 262 22.44 1.06 -9.62
CA SER A 262 22.74 0.44 -8.33
C SER A 262 23.76 -0.66 -8.54
N ALA A 263 24.74 -0.74 -7.65
CA ALA A 263 25.83 -1.71 -7.73
C ALA A 263 25.98 -2.47 -6.41
N GLU A 264 26.36 -3.75 -6.54
CA GLU A 264 26.87 -4.57 -5.44
C GLU A 264 28.28 -5.01 -5.79
N THR A 265 29.23 -4.82 -4.84
CA THR A 265 30.64 -5.17 -5.01
C THR A 265 31.11 -6.01 -3.83
N ASN A 266 31.60 -7.20 -4.09
CA ASN A 266 32.30 -8.02 -3.11
C ASN A 266 33.75 -7.53 -3.03
N ILE A 267 34.08 -6.76 -1.98
CA ILE A 267 35.45 -6.26 -1.75
C ILE A 267 36.31 -7.38 -1.18
N LEU A 268 35.73 -8.21 -0.34
CA LEU A 268 36.29 -9.42 0.24
C LEU A 268 35.24 -10.52 0.17
N ASP A 269 35.63 -11.77 0.33
CA ASP A 269 34.69 -12.90 0.40
C ASP A 269 33.65 -12.73 1.51
N THR A 270 33.98 -11.92 2.54
CA THR A 270 33.13 -11.68 3.70
C THR A 270 32.46 -10.30 3.69
N VAL A 271 32.81 -9.41 2.75
CA VAL A 271 32.33 -8.01 2.74
C VAL A 271 31.73 -7.65 1.38
N THR A 272 30.43 -7.35 1.39
CA THR A 272 29.70 -6.84 0.23
C THR A 272 29.33 -5.36 0.47
N LEU A 273 29.65 -4.50 -0.47
CA LEU A 273 29.15 -3.12 -0.53
C LEU A 273 28.00 -3.01 -1.53
N SER A 274 26.96 -2.28 -1.17
CA SER A 274 25.91 -1.84 -2.08
C SER A 274 25.89 -0.32 -2.15
N TYR A 275 25.71 0.24 -3.34
CA TYR A 275 25.63 1.69 -3.53
C TYR A 275 24.86 2.00 -4.81
N GLY A 276 24.20 3.17 -4.82
CA GLY A 276 23.41 3.55 -5.98
C GLY A 276 23.00 5.00 -5.97
N ALA A 277 22.54 5.45 -7.12
CA ALA A 277 22.00 6.79 -7.34
C ALA A 277 20.82 6.74 -8.32
N ARG A 278 19.85 7.63 -8.13
CA ARG A 278 18.75 7.89 -9.04
C ARG A 278 18.52 9.38 -9.20
N TYR A 279 18.46 9.83 -10.43
CA TYR A 279 17.92 11.15 -10.78
C TYR A 279 16.46 10.96 -11.20
N THR A 280 15.57 11.74 -10.63
CA THR A 280 14.13 11.76 -10.97
C THR A 280 13.73 13.18 -11.31
N TYR A 281 13.04 13.38 -12.43
CA TYR A 281 12.38 14.60 -12.84
C TYR A 281 10.89 14.35 -12.96
N VAL A 282 10.08 15.15 -12.27
CA VAL A 282 8.62 15.07 -12.26
C VAL A 282 8.07 16.41 -12.75
N LYS A 283 7.18 16.38 -13.72
CA LYS A 283 6.40 17.52 -14.17
C LYS A 283 4.94 17.29 -13.87
N SER A 284 4.29 18.21 -13.16
CA SER A 284 2.86 18.26 -12.91
C SER A 284 2.24 19.41 -13.69
N ASP A 285 1.11 19.17 -14.36
CA ASP A 285 0.41 20.10 -15.24
C ASP A 285 -1.09 19.95 -15.01
N MET A 286 -1.68 20.90 -14.28
CA MET A 286 -3.13 21.03 -14.19
C MET A 286 -3.57 21.98 -15.32
N LYS A 287 -4.14 21.40 -16.37
CA LYS A 287 -4.42 22.08 -17.64
C LYS A 287 -5.68 22.93 -17.56
N ASP A 288 -6.71 22.41 -16.87
CA ASP A 288 -7.99 23.07 -16.74
C ASP A 288 -8.70 22.72 -15.44
N ILE A 289 -9.28 23.72 -14.79
CA ILE A 289 -10.21 23.58 -13.67
C ILE A 289 -11.37 24.52 -13.92
N HIS A 290 -12.57 23.98 -14.10
CA HIS A 290 -13.78 24.78 -14.26
C HIS A 290 -14.98 24.13 -13.58
N GLY A 291 -16.07 24.89 -13.43
CA GLY A 291 -17.25 24.36 -12.80
C GLY A 291 -18.35 25.38 -12.62
N SER A 292 -19.34 25.01 -11.81
CA SER A 292 -20.50 25.83 -11.54
C SER A 292 -21.10 25.53 -10.17
N LYS A 293 -21.92 26.51 -9.68
CA LYS A 293 -22.71 26.35 -8.47
C LYS A 293 -24.12 26.85 -8.72
N VAL A 294 -25.09 26.00 -8.43
CA VAL A 294 -26.53 26.33 -8.65
C VAL A 294 -27.31 26.07 -7.37
N GLY A 295 -28.28 26.92 -7.12
CA GLY A 295 -29.21 26.80 -5.99
C GLY A 295 -30.34 25.81 -6.25
N ALA A 296 -31.25 25.68 -5.29
CA ALA A 296 -32.36 24.71 -5.27
C ALA A 296 -33.25 24.72 -6.51
N SER A 297 -33.48 25.87 -7.11
CA SER A 297 -34.32 26.03 -8.33
C SER A 297 -33.48 26.09 -9.62
N GLY A 298 -32.20 25.74 -9.55
CA GLY A 298 -31.29 25.76 -10.70
C GLY A 298 -30.71 27.14 -11.04
N GLN A 299 -31.00 28.17 -10.24
CA GLN A 299 -30.42 29.50 -10.45
C GLN A 299 -28.92 29.51 -10.14
N PRO A 300 -28.10 30.21 -10.95
CA PRO A 300 -26.69 30.38 -10.65
C PRO A 300 -26.47 31.04 -9.28
N MET A 301 -25.47 30.55 -8.55
CA MET A 301 -25.02 31.12 -7.28
C MET A 301 -23.62 31.73 -7.43
N PRO A 302 -23.25 32.70 -6.56
CA PRO A 302 -21.87 33.17 -6.50
C PRO A 302 -20.90 31.99 -6.38
N PHE A 303 -19.89 31.97 -7.25
CA PHE A 303 -18.94 30.88 -7.39
C PHE A 303 -17.60 31.44 -7.87
N ASP A 304 -16.55 31.11 -7.13
CA ASP A 304 -15.17 31.41 -7.49
C ASP A 304 -14.41 30.11 -7.66
N PRO A 305 -14.09 29.69 -8.90
CA PRO A 305 -13.38 28.44 -9.15
C PRO A 305 -12.06 28.33 -8.38
N ASP A 306 -11.28 29.41 -8.30
CA ASP A 306 -9.95 29.41 -7.68
C ASP A 306 -10.00 29.03 -6.19
N THR A 307 -11.04 29.44 -5.49
CA THR A 307 -11.20 29.16 -4.05
C THR A 307 -12.08 27.94 -3.75
N GLU A 308 -12.96 27.55 -4.68
CA GLU A 308 -13.91 26.46 -4.46
C GLU A 308 -13.53 25.14 -5.13
N LEU A 309 -12.73 25.16 -6.20
CA LEU A 309 -12.27 23.97 -6.93
C LEU A 309 -10.75 23.85 -6.96
N GLY A 310 -10.04 24.97 -6.90
CA GLY A 310 -8.58 25.02 -7.04
C GLY A 310 -8.15 25.80 -8.27
N LYS A 311 -6.86 25.75 -8.57
CA LYS A 311 -6.23 26.60 -9.57
C LYS A 311 -5.40 25.78 -10.53
N ASP A 312 -5.53 26.05 -11.84
CA ASP A 312 -4.63 25.50 -12.86
C ASP A 312 -3.18 25.95 -12.66
N GLY A 313 -2.26 25.23 -13.25
CA GLY A 313 -0.84 25.57 -13.18
C GLY A 313 0.10 24.44 -13.57
N LYS A 314 1.38 24.80 -13.69
CA LYS A 314 2.47 23.90 -14.05
C LYS A 314 3.62 24.03 -13.08
N GLN A 315 4.11 22.90 -12.62
CA GLN A 315 5.29 22.81 -11.75
C GLN A 315 6.19 21.66 -12.18
N HIS A 316 7.44 21.74 -11.78
CA HIS A 316 8.38 20.63 -11.93
C HIS A 316 9.23 20.49 -10.67
N ASP A 317 9.61 19.26 -10.41
CA ASP A 317 10.51 18.90 -9.32
C ASP A 317 11.58 17.96 -9.85
N ASP A 318 12.79 18.11 -9.36
CA ASP A 318 13.83 17.16 -9.66
C ASP A 318 14.68 16.84 -8.42
N ARG A 319 15.25 15.64 -8.41
CA ARG A 319 16.09 15.20 -7.30
C ARG A 319 17.04 14.09 -7.71
N VAL A 320 18.27 14.19 -7.17
CA VAL A 320 19.16 13.04 -7.07
C VAL A 320 19.06 12.46 -5.66
N VAL A 321 18.84 11.15 -5.55
CA VAL A 321 18.88 10.40 -4.28
C VAL A 321 19.94 9.32 -4.36
N PHE A 322 20.53 9.02 -3.20
CA PHE A 322 21.61 8.06 -3.06
C PHE A 322 21.27 6.98 -2.04
N ASN A 323 21.91 5.83 -2.17
CA ASN A 323 21.99 4.82 -1.10
C ASN A 323 23.40 4.27 -1.02
N ALA A 324 23.77 3.80 0.17
CA ALA A 324 25.00 3.05 0.42
C ALA A 324 24.78 2.08 1.56
N GLY A 325 25.34 0.88 1.43
CA GLY A 325 25.22 -0.17 2.43
C GLY A 325 26.47 -1.06 2.47
N VAL A 326 26.66 -1.71 3.60
CA VAL A 326 27.69 -2.73 3.79
C VAL A 326 27.10 -3.91 4.51
N VAL A 327 27.44 -5.10 4.06
CA VAL A 327 27.17 -6.36 4.75
C VAL A 327 28.52 -7.04 5.00
N TRP A 328 28.82 -7.32 6.27
CA TRP A 328 29.99 -8.06 6.70
C TRP A 328 29.58 -9.39 7.33
N ARG A 329 30.11 -10.49 6.79
CA ARG A 329 29.90 -11.85 7.27
C ARG A 329 31.20 -12.40 7.89
N PRO A 330 31.52 -12.06 9.16
CA PRO A 330 32.75 -12.53 9.82
C PRO A 330 32.80 -14.06 9.93
N ILE A 331 31.64 -14.68 10.05
CA ILE A 331 31.43 -16.13 10.02
C ILE A 331 30.13 -16.42 9.25
N ASN A 332 29.95 -17.68 8.84
CA ASN A 332 28.80 -18.08 8.01
C ASN A 332 27.42 -17.79 8.66
N GLU A 333 27.37 -17.91 9.99
CA GLU A 333 26.15 -17.76 10.77
C GLU A 333 25.81 -16.30 11.09
N LEU A 334 26.79 -15.37 11.01
CA LEU A 334 26.60 -13.96 11.41
C LEU A 334 26.78 -13.02 10.23
N ALA A 335 25.75 -12.21 9.97
CA ALA A 335 25.81 -11.07 9.07
C ALA A 335 25.56 -9.77 9.85
N LEU A 336 26.49 -8.85 9.77
CA LEU A 336 26.36 -7.46 10.25
C LEU A 336 26.08 -6.56 9.08
N ARG A 337 25.14 -5.61 9.22
CA ARG A 337 24.80 -4.68 8.16
C ARG A 337 24.69 -3.24 8.65
N ALA A 338 25.06 -2.31 7.79
CA ALA A 338 24.78 -0.90 7.96
C ALA A 338 24.33 -0.33 6.62
N ASN A 339 23.26 0.46 6.63
CA ASN A 339 22.66 1.05 5.45
C ASN A 339 22.35 2.53 5.68
N TRP A 340 22.54 3.32 4.65
CA TRP A 340 22.04 4.66 4.52
C TRP A 340 21.30 4.80 3.20
N ALA A 341 20.13 5.44 3.21
CA ALA A 341 19.35 5.69 2.00
C ALA A 341 18.58 7.00 2.10
N GLN A 342 18.44 7.66 0.98
CA GLN A 342 17.63 8.87 0.80
C GLN A 342 16.30 8.52 0.15
N GLY A 343 15.23 9.19 0.57
CA GLY A 343 13.91 9.14 -0.03
C GLY A 343 13.50 10.48 -0.62
N PHE A 344 12.61 10.43 -1.59
CA PHE A 344 12.04 11.57 -2.30
C PHE A 344 10.58 11.28 -2.65
N ARG A 345 9.70 12.30 -2.48
CA ARG A 345 8.31 12.28 -2.95
C ARG A 345 7.94 13.64 -3.53
N ALA A 346 7.56 13.67 -4.80
CA ALA A 346 6.99 14.86 -5.42
C ALA A 346 5.54 15.09 -4.93
N PRO A 347 5.09 16.35 -4.78
CA PRO A 347 3.70 16.64 -4.48
C PRO A 347 2.76 16.16 -5.60
N LEU A 348 1.59 15.65 -5.20
CA LEU A 348 0.54 15.19 -6.12
C LEU A 348 -0.21 16.37 -6.75
N LEU A 349 -0.91 16.13 -7.88
CA LEU A 349 -1.80 17.13 -8.51
C LEU A 349 -2.83 17.67 -7.52
N GLN A 350 -3.44 16.78 -6.72
CA GLN A 350 -4.41 17.16 -5.70
C GLN A 350 -3.81 18.10 -4.64
N GLU A 351 -2.59 17.80 -4.16
CA GLU A 351 -1.93 18.59 -3.13
C GLU A 351 -1.56 19.99 -3.61
N ARG A 352 -1.29 20.14 -4.92
CA ARG A 352 -0.91 21.42 -5.51
C ARG A 352 -2.07 22.25 -6.03
N TYR A 353 -3.05 21.62 -6.67
CA TYR A 353 -3.96 22.36 -7.54
C TYR A 353 -5.43 22.25 -7.16
N ILE A 354 -5.85 21.16 -6.48
CA ILE A 354 -7.26 20.86 -6.30
C ILE A 354 -7.74 21.27 -4.90
N ALA A 355 -8.88 21.96 -4.84
CA ALA A 355 -9.59 22.19 -3.59
C ALA A 355 -10.54 21.02 -3.31
N THR A 356 -10.26 20.25 -2.27
CA THR A 356 -11.03 19.08 -1.89
C THR A 356 -11.98 19.41 -0.75
N SER A 357 -13.29 19.17 -0.94
CA SER A 357 -14.29 19.31 0.11
C SER A 357 -14.45 17.98 0.86
N MET A 358 -14.21 18.00 2.18
CA MET A 358 -14.35 16.84 3.06
C MET A 358 -15.56 16.99 4.00
N GLY A 359 -16.75 17.23 3.45
CA GLY A 359 -18.00 17.32 4.19
C GLY A 359 -17.98 18.35 5.32
N SER A 360 -18.21 17.92 6.56
CA SER A 360 -18.21 18.81 7.74
C SER A 360 -16.82 19.35 8.10
N ALA A 361 -15.75 18.71 7.65
CA ALA A 361 -14.38 19.14 7.93
C ALA A 361 -13.94 20.36 7.09
N GLY A 362 -14.80 20.84 6.15
CA GLY A 362 -14.51 22.01 5.33
C GLY A 362 -13.81 21.68 4.01
N THR A 363 -13.09 22.67 3.48
CA THR A 363 -12.34 22.58 2.22
C THR A 363 -10.85 22.60 2.50
N THR A 364 -10.11 21.69 1.88
CA THR A 364 -8.65 21.73 1.84
C THR A 364 -8.19 22.24 0.48
N LEU A 365 -7.51 23.39 0.48
CA LEU A 365 -6.96 24.02 -0.73
C LEU A 365 -5.63 23.35 -1.13
N GLY A 366 -5.41 23.23 -2.42
CA GLY A 366 -4.10 22.93 -2.97
C GLY A 366 -3.11 24.09 -2.75
N ASN A 367 -1.82 23.78 -2.85
CA ASN A 367 -0.73 24.75 -2.72
C ASN A 367 0.31 24.52 -3.82
N PRO A 368 0.35 25.35 -4.88
CA PRO A 368 1.32 25.21 -5.97
C PRO A 368 2.78 25.33 -5.54
N ASP A 369 3.03 26.01 -4.41
CA ASP A 369 4.40 26.30 -3.91
C ASP A 369 4.99 25.16 -3.06
N LEU A 370 4.30 24.02 -2.98
CA LEU A 370 4.80 22.85 -2.26
C LEU A 370 6.13 22.36 -2.82
N LYS A 371 7.05 22.13 -1.89
CA LYS A 371 8.34 21.50 -2.14
C LYS A 371 8.24 19.98 -1.95
N PRO A 372 9.03 19.19 -2.68
CA PRO A 372 9.09 17.75 -2.46
C PRO A 372 9.50 17.37 -1.04
N GLU A 373 8.92 16.28 -0.55
CA GLU A 373 9.39 15.64 0.67
C GLU A 373 10.70 14.91 0.43
N THR A 374 11.59 14.95 1.40
CA THR A 374 12.86 14.23 1.37
C THR A 374 13.11 13.52 2.68
N SER A 375 13.81 12.39 2.66
CA SER A 375 14.23 11.72 3.88
C SER A 375 15.67 11.24 3.82
N ASN A 376 16.30 11.13 5.02
CA ASN A 376 17.55 10.41 5.24
C ASN A 376 17.28 9.32 6.28
N ASN A 377 17.71 8.12 5.97
CA ASN A 377 17.46 6.95 6.81
C ASN A 377 18.75 6.19 7.02
N PHE A 378 18.96 5.75 8.26
CA PHE A 378 20.11 4.98 8.70
C PHE A 378 19.61 3.72 9.38
N GLU A 379 20.20 2.59 9.08
CA GLU A 379 19.94 1.31 9.72
C GLU A 379 21.27 0.63 10.05
N VAL A 380 21.33 0.04 11.23
CA VAL A 380 22.39 -0.92 11.60
C VAL A 380 21.72 -2.18 12.15
N GLY A 381 22.21 -3.34 11.74
CA GLY A 381 21.59 -4.60 12.13
C GLY A 381 22.56 -5.76 12.17
N ALA A 382 22.12 -6.82 12.85
CA ALA A 382 22.81 -8.07 12.97
C ALA A 382 21.84 -9.22 12.74
N ARG A 383 22.23 -10.19 11.92
CA ARG A 383 21.49 -11.42 11.68
C ARG A 383 22.36 -12.62 12.04
N TRP A 384 21.83 -13.42 12.95
CA TRP A 384 22.36 -14.75 13.26
C TRP A 384 21.46 -15.81 12.67
N GLN A 385 22.02 -16.73 11.92
CA GLN A 385 21.27 -17.84 11.34
C GLN A 385 22.10 -19.13 11.45
N SER A 386 21.58 -20.08 12.19
CA SER A 386 22.15 -21.44 12.31
C SER A 386 21.08 -22.46 11.88
N ASN A 387 21.39 -23.74 12.06
CA ASN A 387 20.47 -24.83 11.71
C ASN A 387 19.13 -24.81 12.49
N SER A 388 19.08 -24.16 13.64
CA SER A 388 17.90 -24.16 14.51
C SER A 388 17.51 -22.77 14.98
N ILE A 389 18.39 -21.78 14.93
CA ILE A 389 18.14 -20.43 15.43
C ILE A 389 18.21 -19.43 14.29
N MET A 390 17.19 -18.61 14.15
CA MET A 390 17.20 -17.39 13.37
C MET A 390 16.94 -16.21 14.31
N LEU A 391 17.84 -15.22 14.30
CA LEU A 391 17.68 -13.96 15.04
C LEU A 391 18.11 -12.83 14.13
N ASP A 392 17.27 -11.84 13.96
CA ASP A 392 17.56 -10.61 13.22
C ASP A 392 17.18 -9.41 14.10
N ALA A 393 18.11 -8.53 14.36
CA ALA A 393 17.90 -7.30 15.11
C ALA A 393 18.40 -6.10 14.31
N ALA A 394 17.60 -5.03 14.23
CA ALA A 394 17.97 -3.81 13.53
C ALA A 394 17.54 -2.57 14.31
N MET A 395 18.40 -1.58 14.40
CA MET A 395 18.08 -0.22 14.83
C MET A 395 17.97 0.67 13.62
N PHE A 396 16.97 1.52 13.59
CA PHE A 396 16.75 2.46 12.51
C PHE A 396 16.51 3.88 13.01
N TYR A 397 16.89 4.84 12.18
CA TYR A 397 16.64 6.26 12.37
C TYR A 397 16.28 6.88 11.02
N SER A 398 15.13 7.55 10.95
CA SER A 398 14.62 8.23 9.75
C SER A 398 14.30 9.67 10.08
N LYS A 399 14.77 10.60 9.24
CA LYS A 399 14.44 12.02 9.34
C LYS A 399 13.93 12.50 7.99
N ALA A 400 12.62 12.83 7.94
CA ALA A 400 11.96 13.43 6.78
C ALA A 400 11.84 14.94 6.95
N LYS A 401 11.96 15.68 5.84
CA LYS A 401 11.83 17.14 5.75
C LYS A 401 10.81 17.52 4.70
N ASN A 402 10.26 18.74 4.84
CA ASN A 402 9.21 19.28 3.96
C ASN A 402 7.99 18.36 3.90
N TYR A 403 7.65 17.72 5.01
CA TYR A 403 6.50 16.81 5.08
C TYR A 403 5.23 17.57 4.69
N ILE A 404 4.42 17.01 3.77
CA ILE A 404 3.22 17.68 3.26
C ILE A 404 2.02 17.28 4.11
N GLN A 405 1.35 18.27 4.70
CA GLN A 405 0.13 18.06 5.47
C GLN A 405 -0.91 19.16 5.18
N ALA A 406 -2.19 18.85 5.36
CA ALA A 406 -3.24 19.83 5.38
C ALA A 406 -3.27 20.52 6.75
N LEU A 407 -2.96 21.82 6.79
CA LEU A 407 -3.03 22.65 7.99
C LEU A 407 -4.30 23.51 7.98
N SER A 408 -4.97 23.62 9.12
CA SER A 408 -6.16 24.44 9.28
C SER A 408 -5.79 25.93 9.25
N ILE A 409 -6.42 26.68 8.34
CA ILE A 409 -6.36 28.15 8.26
C ILE A 409 -7.52 28.75 9.07
N SER A 410 -8.68 28.10 9.05
CA SER A 410 -9.88 28.47 9.78
C SER A 410 -10.71 27.21 10.09
N PRO A 411 -11.78 27.27 10.89
CA PRO A 411 -12.59 26.10 11.23
C PRO A 411 -13.17 25.31 10.06
N SER A 412 -13.21 25.90 8.85
CA SER A 412 -13.76 25.28 7.64
C SER A 412 -12.82 25.32 6.45
N LEU A 413 -11.57 25.75 6.63
CA LEU A 413 -10.61 25.90 5.55
C LEU A 413 -9.23 25.43 5.99
N SER A 414 -8.68 24.49 5.26
CA SER A 414 -7.30 24.03 5.38
C SER A 414 -6.54 24.25 4.08
N ARG A 415 -5.23 24.20 4.12
CA ARG A 415 -4.36 24.21 2.93
C ARG A 415 -3.22 23.24 3.11
N TYR A 416 -2.79 22.62 2.02
CA TYR A 416 -1.57 21.81 2.03
C TYR A 416 -0.34 22.69 2.22
N GLU A 417 0.50 22.33 3.19
CA GLU A 417 1.73 23.04 3.52
C GLU A 417 2.87 22.05 3.74
N ASN A 418 4.10 22.50 3.46
CA ASN A 418 5.28 21.80 3.93
C ASN A 418 5.47 22.11 5.41
N VAL A 419 5.13 21.16 6.26
CA VAL A 419 5.37 21.26 7.70
C VAL A 419 6.74 20.70 8.05
N GLY A 420 7.39 21.29 8.98
CA GLY A 420 8.68 20.99 9.59
C GLY A 420 9.34 19.65 9.28
N GLU A 421 9.59 18.86 10.31
CA GLU A 421 10.33 17.62 10.23
C GLU A 421 9.54 16.47 10.88
N ALA A 422 9.71 15.25 10.30
CA ALA A 422 9.22 14.02 10.93
C ALA A 422 10.43 13.12 11.25
N THR A 423 10.67 12.86 12.52
CA THR A 423 11.75 11.98 12.97
C THR A 423 11.17 10.68 13.52
N THR A 424 11.61 9.54 12.99
CA THR A 424 11.19 8.20 13.44
C THR A 424 12.43 7.37 13.77
N TYR A 425 12.44 6.71 14.91
CA TYR A 425 13.53 5.82 15.30
C TYR A 425 13.00 4.62 16.08
N GLY A 426 13.73 3.51 16.03
CA GLY A 426 13.27 2.32 16.70
C GLY A 426 14.21 1.12 16.62
N LEU A 427 13.68 0.01 17.12
CA LEU A 427 14.30 -1.31 17.11
C LEU A 427 13.31 -2.32 16.52
N GLU A 428 13.79 -3.13 15.61
CA GLU A 428 13.09 -4.32 15.11
C GLU A 428 13.83 -5.57 15.57
N LEU A 429 13.06 -6.57 16.02
CA LEU A 429 13.57 -7.88 16.41
C LEU A 429 12.69 -8.96 15.79
N THR A 430 13.30 -9.87 15.06
CA THR A 430 12.68 -11.12 14.60
C THR A 430 13.51 -12.28 15.10
N GLY A 431 12.88 -13.26 15.72
CA GLY A 431 13.57 -14.44 16.22
C GLY A 431 12.71 -15.69 16.13
N SER A 432 13.33 -16.82 15.83
CA SER A 432 12.71 -18.15 15.92
C SER A 432 13.72 -19.23 16.33
N TYR A 433 13.21 -20.29 16.94
CA TYR A 433 13.97 -21.47 17.35
C TYR A 433 13.27 -22.74 16.87
N ASP A 434 13.85 -23.42 15.89
CA ASP A 434 13.33 -24.67 15.33
C ASP A 434 13.75 -25.89 16.18
N ILE A 435 12.80 -26.46 16.94
CA ILE A 435 12.95 -27.68 17.72
C ILE A 435 12.58 -28.88 16.82
N LYS A 436 13.48 -29.23 15.92
CA LYS A 436 13.27 -30.22 14.83
C LYS A 436 12.75 -31.56 15.34
N SER A 437 13.16 -31.99 16.54
CA SER A 437 12.78 -33.30 17.12
C SER A 437 11.28 -33.46 17.35
N ILE A 438 10.55 -32.36 17.54
CA ILE A 438 9.10 -32.34 17.81
C ILE A 438 8.34 -31.43 16.85
N GLY A 439 9.01 -30.80 15.89
CA GLY A 439 8.41 -29.91 14.89
C GLY A 439 7.87 -28.59 15.46
N LEU A 440 8.33 -28.15 16.64
CA LEU A 440 7.91 -26.89 17.27
C LEU A 440 8.89 -25.75 16.94
N GLU A 441 8.34 -24.58 16.61
CA GLU A 441 9.09 -23.35 16.36
C GLU A 441 8.47 -22.17 17.14
N PRO A 442 8.88 -21.91 18.40
CA PRO A 442 8.58 -20.64 19.03
C PRO A 442 9.20 -19.47 18.27
N TYR A 443 8.47 -18.36 18.16
CA TYR A 443 8.92 -17.20 17.41
C TYR A 443 8.44 -15.88 18.02
N VAL A 444 9.14 -14.79 17.68
CA VAL A 444 8.78 -13.41 18.01
C VAL A 444 9.11 -12.48 16.85
N ASN A 445 8.20 -11.54 16.56
CA ASN A 445 8.43 -10.36 15.75
C ASN A 445 8.02 -9.16 16.59
N LEU A 446 8.94 -8.24 16.82
CA LEU A 446 8.75 -7.08 17.68
C LEU A 446 9.27 -5.84 16.97
N THR A 447 8.46 -4.79 16.92
CA THR A 447 8.86 -3.45 16.54
C THR A 447 8.61 -2.51 17.71
N LEU A 448 9.66 -1.83 18.15
CA LEU A 448 9.61 -0.72 19.09
C LEU A 448 9.95 0.55 18.32
N MET A 449 9.08 1.55 18.34
CA MET A 449 9.34 2.79 17.62
C MET A 449 8.80 4.02 18.31
N ARG A 450 9.42 5.16 18.00
CA ARG A 450 8.91 6.48 18.32
C ARG A 450 8.96 7.35 17.09
N ARG A 451 7.91 8.14 16.90
CA ARG A 451 7.85 9.19 15.89
C ARG A 451 7.61 10.53 16.57
N GLN A 452 8.31 11.55 16.11
CA GLN A 452 8.14 12.95 16.50
C GLN A 452 7.82 13.76 15.26
N PHE A 453 6.82 14.64 15.37
CA PHE A 453 6.61 15.71 14.40
C PHE A 453 7.10 17.03 15.02
N ASP A 454 7.78 17.82 14.21
CA ASP A 454 8.20 19.19 14.49
C ASP A 454 7.53 20.11 13.47
N TYR A 455 6.59 20.91 13.93
CA TYR A 455 5.84 21.88 13.12
C TYR A 455 6.44 23.30 13.22
N GLY A 456 7.60 23.44 13.83
CA GLY A 456 8.23 24.72 14.13
C GLY A 456 7.83 25.24 15.50
N ASP A 457 6.56 25.57 15.71
CA ASP A 457 6.04 26.08 17.00
C ASP A 457 5.62 24.96 17.96
N VAL A 458 5.37 23.76 17.44
CA VAL A 458 4.90 22.60 18.22
C VAL A 458 5.71 21.37 17.90
N GLU A 459 6.33 20.77 18.90
CA GLU A 459 6.92 19.44 18.81
C GLU A 459 6.06 18.42 19.54
N THR A 460 5.78 17.27 18.91
CA THR A 460 4.94 16.26 19.53
C THR A 460 5.33 14.82 19.17
N TYR A 461 5.23 13.93 20.15
CA TYR A 461 5.29 12.47 19.97
C TYR A 461 3.91 11.82 19.79
N LYS A 462 2.85 12.61 19.86
CA LYS A 462 1.48 12.13 19.64
C LYS A 462 1.16 12.15 18.15
N THR A 463 1.68 11.17 17.43
CA THR A 463 1.68 11.09 15.96
C THR A 463 0.82 9.96 15.42
N ALA A 464 -0.14 9.44 16.20
CA ALA A 464 -0.95 8.26 15.90
C ALA A 464 -0.13 6.98 15.64
N THR A 465 1.16 6.97 16.01
CA THR A 465 2.05 5.84 15.78
C THR A 465 2.13 4.96 17.04
N PRO A 466 1.83 3.65 16.95
CA PRO A 466 1.98 2.75 18.10
C PRO A 466 3.46 2.58 18.44
N ALA A 467 3.79 2.71 19.73
CA ALA A 467 5.16 2.54 20.21
C ALA A 467 5.63 1.07 20.19
N VAL A 468 4.69 0.13 20.25
CA VAL A 468 4.96 -1.32 20.24
C VAL A 468 4.01 -2.02 19.30
N ILE A 469 4.56 -2.81 18.38
CA ILE A 469 3.82 -3.79 17.60
C ILE A 469 4.55 -5.12 17.78
N ALA A 470 3.85 -6.18 18.19
CA ALA A 470 4.44 -7.49 18.39
C ALA A 470 3.52 -8.60 17.90
N ARG A 471 4.11 -9.65 17.32
CA ARG A 471 3.50 -10.96 17.09
C ARG A 471 4.44 -12.01 17.64
N TYR A 472 3.95 -12.86 18.51
CA TYR A 472 4.73 -13.93 19.12
C TYR A 472 3.86 -15.16 19.33
N GLY A 473 4.46 -16.32 19.16
CA GLY A 473 3.71 -17.57 19.18
C GLY A 473 4.57 -18.81 19.03
N ILE A 474 3.90 -19.91 18.79
CA ILE A 474 4.51 -21.21 18.54
C ILE A 474 3.86 -21.81 17.30
N ARG A 475 4.69 -22.12 16.30
CA ARG A 475 4.31 -22.94 15.15
C ARG A 475 4.64 -24.40 15.43
N TRP A 476 3.83 -25.27 14.89
CA TRP A 476 4.08 -26.70 14.87
C TRP A 476 3.88 -27.25 13.45
N ASN A 477 4.82 -28.06 13.01
CA ASN A 477 4.75 -28.79 11.74
C ASN A 477 5.00 -30.26 12.00
N GLY A 478 4.18 -31.13 11.43
CA GLY A 478 4.29 -32.57 11.63
C GLY A 478 3.72 -33.36 10.45
N GLU A 479 4.03 -34.65 10.44
CA GLU A 479 3.45 -35.59 9.48
C GLU A 479 2.85 -36.80 10.22
N ALA A 480 1.67 -37.23 9.81
CA ALA A 480 1.00 -38.41 10.34
C ALA A 480 0.19 -39.10 9.24
N ASN A 481 0.40 -40.38 9.03
CA ASN A 481 -0.35 -41.21 8.07
C ASN A 481 -0.43 -40.60 6.64
N GLY A 482 0.68 -40.04 6.16
CA GLY A 482 0.76 -39.37 4.85
C GLY A 482 0.14 -37.97 4.81
N LEU A 483 -0.43 -37.49 5.91
CA LEU A 483 -0.93 -36.12 6.04
C LEU A 483 0.19 -35.19 6.49
N GLY A 484 0.37 -34.04 5.81
CA GLY A 484 1.16 -32.95 6.33
C GLY A 484 0.28 -32.07 7.23
N LEU A 485 0.71 -31.82 8.46
CA LEU A 485 -0.06 -31.07 9.46
C LEU A 485 0.72 -29.82 9.89
N HIS A 486 0.00 -28.72 10.10
CA HIS A 486 0.60 -27.52 10.68
C HIS A 486 -0.37 -26.81 11.63
N ALA A 487 0.17 -26.09 12.60
CA ALA A 487 -0.59 -25.23 13.50
C ALA A 487 0.26 -24.01 13.90
N ASP A 488 -0.40 -22.87 14.21
CA ASP A 488 0.23 -21.65 14.75
C ASP A 488 -0.68 -21.05 15.82
N ALA A 489 -0.22 -21.06 17.07
CA ALA A 489 -0.88 -20.39 18.18
C ALA A 489 -0.11 -19.11 18.51
N TYR A 490 -0.75 -17.94 18.37
CA TYR A 490 -0.05 -16.68 18.52
C TYR A 490 -0.88 -15.57 19.14
N ALA A 491 -0.16 -14.64 19.76
CA ALA A 491 -0.70 -13.35 20.16
C ALA A 491 -0.19 -12.23 19.23
N ARG A 492 -1.06 -11.26 18.96
CA ARG A 492 -0.74 -9.98 18.31
C ARG A 492 -1.02 -8.85 19.28
N THR A 493 -0.01 -8.04 19.56
CA THR A 493 -0.10 -6.90 20.48
C THR A 493 0.19 -5.61 19.73
N ILE A 494 -0.66 -4.61 19.94
CA ILE A 494 -0.44 -3.22 19.55
C ILE A 494 -0.59 -2.32 20.77
N SER A 495 0.33 -1.38 20.96
CA SER A 495 0.24 -0.42 22.06
C SER A 495 -0.82 0.65 21.78
N LYS A 496 -1.20 1.41 22.79
CA LYS A 496 -2.01 2.62 22.61
C LYS A 496 -1.37 3.60 21.62
N THR A 497 -2.22 4.35 20.91
CA THR A 497 -1.82 5.48 20.08
C THR A 497 -2.46 6.76 20.57
N GLU A 498 -1.75 7.87 20.37
CA GLU A 498 -2.25 9.21 20.67
C GLU A 498 -1.92 10.10 19.47
N TYR A 499 -2.87 10.95 19.09
CA TYR A 499 -2.69 11.99 18.08
C TYR A 499 -2.96 13.35 18.71
N GLN A 500 -2.12 14.33 18.39
CA GLN A 500 -2.31 15.72 18.74
C GLN A 500 -2.38 16.55 17.47
N ASP A 501 -3.49 17.24 17.30
CA ASP A 501 -3.66 18.21 16.22
C ASP A 501 -2.79 19.44 16.51
N PRO A 502 -1.79 19.76 15.65
CA PRO A 502 -0.92 20.91 15.88
C PRO A 502 -1.62 22.27 15.64
N SER A 503 -2.72 22.26 14.90
CA SER A 503 -3.52 23.46 14.59
C SER A 503 -4.72 23.63 15.52
N ALA A 504 -4.77 22.88 16.65
CA ALA A 504 -5.91 22.81 17.55
C ALA A 504 -6.37 24.21 17.99
N THR A 505 -7.46 24.67 17.38
CA THR A 505 -8.28 25.73 17.92
C THR A 505 -9.43 25.10 18.71
N ALA A 506 -10.01 25.78 19.68
CA ALA A 506 -11.06 25.23 20.56
C ALA A 506 -12.31 24.66 19.85
N ARG A 507 -12.40 24.76 18.53
CA ARG A 507 -13.48 24.24 17.67
C ARG A 507 -13.05 23.18 16.66
N SER A 508 -11.74 22.94 16.48
CA SER A 508 -11.18 22.03 15.46
C SER A 508 -10.19 21.02 16.04
N ASP A 509 -10.18 20.80 17.35
CA ASP A 509 -9.29 19.83 17.98
C ASP A 509 -9.70 18.41 17.58
N SER A 510 -8.97 17.85 16.63
CA SER A 510 -9.08 16.44 16.18
C SER A 510 -8.15 15.50 16.95
N SER A 511 -7.60 15.95 18.09
CA SER A 511 -6.76 15.12 18.96
C SER A 511 -7.53 13.93 19.51
N TYR A 512 -6.90 12.75 19.50
CA TYR A 512 -7.54 11.53 19.98
C TYR A 512 -6.56 10.56 20.65
N ARG A 513 -7.12 9.57 21.33
CA ARG A 513 -6.39 8.47 21.94
C ARG A 513 -7.12 7.15 21.68
N LEU A 514 -6.39 6.15 21.17
CA LEU A 514 -6.86 4.78 21.02
C LEU A 514 -6.15 3.87 22.02
N GLY A 515 -6.91 2.98 22.65
CA GLY A 515 -6.37 1.98 23.58
C GLY A 515 -5.56 0.92 22.83
N GLY A 516 -4.53 0.39 23.48
CA GLY A 516 -3.80 -0.77 22.99
C GLY A 516 -4.61 -2.06 23.13
N ALA A 517 -4.23 -3.10 22.39
CA ALA A 517 -4.88 -4.40 22.40
C ALA A 517 -3.88 -5.55 22.24
N THR A 518 -4.24 -6.69 22.83
CA THR A 518 -3.63 -7.99 22.50
C THR A 518 -4.74 -8.95 22.12
N THR A 519 -4.61 -9.54 20.94
CA THR A 519 -5.52 -10.60 20.45
C THR A 519 -4.79 -11.93 20.44
N PHE A 520 -5.52 -13.01 20.70
CA PHE A 520 -5.01 -14.38 20.63
C PHE A 520 -5.67 -15.10 19.47
N ASN A 521 -4.89 -15.89 18.74
CA ASN A 521 -5.28 -16.49 17.48
C ASN A 521 -4.73 -17.92 17.41
N LEU A 522 -5.48 -18.81 16.78
CA LEU A 522 -5.08 -20.18 16.50
C LEU A 522 -5.39 -20.50 15.04
N THR A 523 -4.39 -20.91 14.30
CA THR A 523 -4.56 -21.39 12.92
C THR A 523 -3.96 -22.77 12.76
N GLY A 524 -4.43 -23.53 11.79
CA GLY A 524 -3.85 -24.81 11.46
C GLY A 524 -4.42 -25.36 10.18
N GLY A 525 -3.80 -26.40 9.67
CA GLY A 525 -4.26 -27.02 8.44
C GLY A 525 -3.67 -28.41 8.19
N VAL A 526 -4.20 -29.04 7.16
CA VAL A 526 -3.81 -30.35 6.69
C VAL A 526 -3.59 -30.31 5.18
N THR A 527 -2.49 -30.92 4.73
CA THR A 527 -2.26 -31.24 3.31
C THR A 527 -2.31 -32.74 3.11
N PHE A 528 -2.97 -33.19 2.04
CA PHE A 528 -3.19 -34.60 1.75
C PHE A 528 -3.17 -34.90 0.25
N GLY A 529 -3.28 -36.18 -0.12
CA GLY A 529 -3.08 -36.70 -1.48
C GLY A 529 -1.63 -37.10 -1.72
N ASP A 530 -1.39 -37.92 -2.74
CA ASP A 530 -0.07 -38.52 -3.02
C ASP A 530 1.06 -37.51 -3.24
N GLN A 531 0.72 -36.30 -3.74
CA GLN A 531 1.64 -35.19 -3.93
C GLN A 531 1.33 -34.01 -2.99
N LYS A 532 0.55 -34.25 -1.92
CA LYS A 532 0.04 -33.20 -1.01
C LYS A 532 -0.66 -32.06 -1.76
N GLN A 533 -1.36 -32.41 -2.82
CA GLN A 533 -1.99 -31.47 -3.74
C GLN A 533 -3.29 -30.86 -3.19
N TYR A 534 -3.88 -31.41 -2.13
CA TYR A 534 -5.06 -30.88 -1.46
C TYR A 534 -4.67 -30.24 -0.13
N GLY A 535 -5.27 -29.11 0.20
CA GLY A 535 -5.06 -28.38 1.44
C GLY A 535 -6.38 -27.92 2.05
N LEU A 536 -6.50 -28.06 3.36
CA LEU A 536 -7.54 -27.46 4.17
C LEU A 536 -6.88 -26.67 5.29
N ASP A 537 -7.15 -25.37 5.36
CA ASP A 537 -6.68 -24.46 6.39
C ASP A 537 -7.87 -23.91 7.16
N ALA A 538 -7.73 -23.76 8.48
CA ALA A 538 -8.71 -23.11 9.33
C ALA A 538 -8.01 -22.18 10.33
N GLY A 539 -8.67 -21.05 10.64
CA GLY A 539 -8.15 -20.08 11.60
C GLY A 539 -9.25 -19.55 12.51
N PHE A 540 -8.98 -19.51 13.80
CA PHE A 540 -9.82 -18.92 14.82
C PHE A 540 -9.13 -17.69 15.37
N TYR A 541 -9.67 -16.52 15.07
CA TYR A 541 -9.05 -15.23 15.30
C TYR A 541 -9.76 -14.45 16.40
N ASN A 542 -9.01 -13.59 17.10
CA ASN A 542 -9.51 -12.80 18.22
C ASN A 542 -10.36 -13.64 19.18
N ILE A 543 -9.81 -14.76 19.64
CA ILE A 543 -10.50 -15.84 20.40
C ILE A 543 -11.28 -15.28 21.60
N PHE A 544 -10.76 -14.25 22.27
CA PHE A 544 -11.37 -13.64 23.45
C PHE A 544 -12.30 -12.48 23.12
N ASP A 545 -12.62 -12.27 21.84
CA ASP A 545 -13.58 -11.25 21.38
C ASP A 545 -13.21 -9.84 21.87
N LYS A 546 -11.93 -9.51 21.82
CA LYS A 546 -11.41 -8.20 22.26
C LYS A 546 -11.90 -7.09 21.33
N ALA A 547 -12.63 -6.12 21.88
CA ALA A 547 -12.96 -4.89 21.17
C ALA A 547 -11.76 -3.94 21.16
N TYR A 548 -11.34 -3.49 19.97
CA TYR A 548 -10.25 -2.53 19.81
C TYR A 548 -10.34 -1.82 18.46
N ARG A 549 -9.61 -0.71 18.33
CA ARG A 549 -9.48 0.08 17.11
C ARG A 549 -8.01 0.38 16.85
N GLU A 550 -7.60 0.27 15.60
CA GLU A 550 -6.29 0.75 15.13
C GLU A 550 -6.41 2.14 14.47
N GLN A 551 -7.61 2.50 14.05
CA GLN A 551 -8.00 3.81 13.52
C GLN A 551 -9.24 4.31 14.27
N THR A 552 -9.47 5.61 14.26
CA THR A 552 -10.59 6.24 14.99
C THR A 552 -11.95 5.76 14.50
N ALA A 553 -12.10 5.59 13.20
CA ALA A 553 -13.40 5.37 12.56
C ALA A 553 -13.86 3.90 12.54
N ILE A 554 -12.96 2.93 12.72
CA ILE A 554 -13.25 1.51 12.44
C ILE A 554 -12.85 0.64 13.64
N TYR A 555 -13.81 -0.17 14.15
CA TYR A 555 -13.50 -1.28 15.05
C TYR A 555 -12.98 -2.47 14.26
N GLU A 556 -11.99 -3.13 14.85
CA GLU A 556 -11.46 -4.38 14.30
C GLU A 556 -12.46 -5.54 14.47
N PRO A 557 -12.36 -6.60 13.64
CA PRO A 557 -13.23 -7.76 13.75
C PRO A 557 -13.27 -8.35 15.16
N GLY A 558 -14.46 -8.75 15.59
CA GLY A 558 -14.65 -9.57 16.78
C GLY A 558 -14.02 -10.95 16.60
N ARG A 559 -14.45 -11.92 17.39
CA ARG A 559 -14.06 -13.31 17.24
C ARG A 559 -14.64 -13.90 15.97
N TYR A 560 -13.80 -14.52 15.12
CA TYR A 560 -14.25 -15.14 13.88
C TYR A 560 -13.47 -16.39 13.49
N LEU A 561 -14.10 -17.21 12.65
CA LEU A 561 -13.52 -18.39 12.00
C LEU A 561 -13.30 -18.08 10.51
N ALA A 562 -12.16 -18.47 9.98
CA ALA A 562 -11.89 -18.52 8.54
C ALA A 562 -11.49 -19.95 8.14
N VAL A 563 -11.96 -20.40 6.97
CA VAL A 563 -11.64 -21.71 6.40
C VAL A 563 -11.27 -21.54 4.94
N LYS A 564 -10.25 -22.25 4.49
CA LYS A 564 -9.78 -22.23 3.10
C LYS A 564 -9.49 -23.65 2.62
N LEU A 565 -9.97 -23.96 1.43
CA LEU A 565 -9.71 -25.20 0.68
C LEU A 565 -8.85 -24.85 -0.55
N ASN A 566 -7.89 -25.68 -0.86
CA ASN A 566 -7.02 -25.53 -2.04
C ASN A 566 -6.82 -26.90 -2.69
N ALA A 567 -6.80 -26.94 -4.03
CA ALA A 567 -6.44 -28.11 -4.80
C ALA A 567 -5.52 -27.71 -5.95
N LYS A 568 -4.50 -28.54 -6.22
CA LYS A 568 -3.57 -28.41 -7.34
C LYS A 568 -3.59 -29.67 -8.17
N PHE A 569 -3.44 -29.57 -9.49
CA PHE A 569 -3.48 -30.72 -10.42
C PHE A 569 -2.64 -30.45 -11.66
#